data_0fbfc50729dbeaaa77a792157cb17a14
#
_entry.id   0fbfc50729dbeaaa77a792157cb17a14
#
_cell.length_a   1.000
_cell.length_b   1.000
_cell.length_c   1.000
_cell.angle_alpha   90.00
_cell.angle_beta   90.00
_cell.angle_gamma   90.00
#
_symmetry.space_group_name_H-M   'P 1'
#
loop_
_entity.id
_entity.type
_entity.pdbx_description
1 polymer ?
#
loop_
_entity_poly.entity_id
_entity_poly.type
_entity_poly.pdbx_seq_one_letter_code
_entity_poly.pdbx_strand_id
1 'polypeptide(L)'
;MHGGLWEDMDAERFWVRPGVVAAVAARGVPVLAPERPRHPRSRAEEVAHLLPLLPDESVTLVGGSNGCSVAARIAVDHPEQVGRLVLAWPATAGDSELDTLSVAAGAPPELLAGETLRGLSDAELAGLRLPVAVLPSPENRYHRRSTVDTLLALLAGAVELPPSPEPPRPEFAPYAASVAASLLG
;
A
#
# COMPACT_ATOMS: atom_id res chain seq x y z
N MET A 1 5.15 2.88 1.70
CA MET A 1 5.11 1.65 2.54
C MET A 1 5.22 0.45 1.62
N HIS A 2 6.22 -0.44 1.79
CA HIS A 2 6.45 -1.60 0.92
C HIS A 2 5.40 -2.71 1.12
N GLY A 3 5.32 -3.65 0.16
CA GLY A 3 4.48 -4.84 0.22
C GLY A 3 4.96 -5.87 1.24
N GLY A 4 4.46 -7.09 1.09
CA GLY A 4 4.68 -8.17 2.05
C GLY A 4 3.73 -8.10 3.25
N LEU A 5 3.30 -9.25 3.73
CA LEU A 5 2.49 -9.35 4.94
C LEU A 5 3.30 -9.99 6.08
N TRP A 6 3.85 -11.15 5.82
CA TRP A 6 4.60 -11.96 6.78
C TRP A 6 5.91 -12.52 6.23
N GLU A 7 6.06 -12.49 4.90
CA GLU A 7 7.29 -12.86 4.22
C GLU A 7 8.39 -11.81 4.38
N ASP A 8 9.64 -12.21 4.20
CA ASP A 8 10.79 -11.32 4.17
C ASP A 8 10.74 -10.38 2.96
N MET A 9 10.09 -9.23 3.13
CA MET A 9 10.06 -8.13 2.20
C MET A 9 10.60 -6.87 2.87
N ASP A 10 11.31 -6.05 2.11
CA ASP A 10 11.91 -4.81 2.57
C ASP A 10 11.77 -3.70 1.53
N ALA A 11 12.07 -2.47 1.93
CA ALA A 11 11.97 -1.30 1.05
C ALA A 11 13.00 -1.36 -0.09
N GLU A 12 14.17 -1.93 0.16
CA GLU A 12 15.21 -2.11 -0.85
C GLU A 12 14.71 -3.00 -2.00
N ARG A 13 14.14 -4.16 -1.69
CA ARG A 13 13.63 -5.12 -2.69
C ARG A 13 12.38 -4.61 -3.39
N PHE A 14 11.51 -3.87 -2.67
CA PHE A 14 10.23 -3.46 -3.21
C PHE A 14 10.30 -2.14 -3.98
N TRP A 15 11.05 -1.15 -3.50
CA TRP A 15 11.05 0.20 -4.06
C TRP A 15 12.37 0.62 -4.71
N VAL A 16 13.52 0.23 -4.11
CA VAL A 16 14.82 0.74 -4.54
C VAL A 16 15.35 -0.04 -5.75
N ARG A 17 15.52 -1.35 -5.62
CA ARG A 17 16.03 -2.20 -6.72
C ARG A 17 15.20 -2.15 -7.99
N PRO A 18 13.86 -2.12 -7.93
CA PRO A 18 13.03 -1.96 -9.13
C PRO A 18 13.12 -0.57 -9.76
N GLY A 19 13.78 0.41 -9.12
CA GLY A 19 14.04 1.73 -9.65
C GLY A 19 12.96 2.78 -9.40
N VAL A 20 11.92 2.49 -8.62
CA VAL A 20 10.84 3.45 -8.32
C VAL A 20 11.35 4.65 -7.56
N VAL A 21 12.14 4.44 -6.50
CA VAL A 21 12.75 5.53 -5.70
C VAL A 21 13.61 6.42 -6.58
N ALA A 22 14.48 5.84 -7.40
CA ALA A 22 15.35 6.60 -8.32
C ALA A 22 14.53 7.39 -9.35
N ALA A 23 13.45 6.80 -9.89
CA ALA A 23 12.61 7.45 -10.88
C ALA A 23 11.76 8.61 -10.30
N VAL A 24 11.32 8.53 -9.02
CA VAL A 24 10.67 9.64 -8.31
C VAL A 24 11.70 10.73 -7.97
N ALA A 25 12.83 10.37 -7.42
CA ALA A 25 13.90 11.31 -7.06
C ALA A 25 14.42 12.10 -8.27
N ALA A 26 14.52 11.45 -9.45
CA ALA A 26 14.90 12.11 -10.70
C ALA A 26 13.91 13.20 -11.15
N ARG A 27 12.71 13.27 -10.56
CA ARG A 27 11.71 14.34 -10.75
C ARG A 27 11.82 15.47 -9.72
N GLY A 28 12.87 15.45 -8.89
CA GLY A 28 13.12 16.47 -7.88
C GLY A 28 12.24 16.33 -6.62
N VAL A 29 11.57 15.20 -6.43
CA VAL A 29 10.72 14.94 -5.26
C VAL A 29 11.50 14.16 -4.22
N PRO A 30 11.61 14.64 -2.96
CA PRO A 30 12.19 13.87 -1.86
C PRO A 30 11.41 12.58 -1.63
N VAL A 31 12.11 11.47 -1.40
CA VAL A 31 11.51 10.15 -1.17
C VAL A 31 11.99 9.58 0.14
N LEU A 32 11.03 9.19 0.98
CA LEU A 32 11.27 8.38 2.17
C LEU A 32 10.65 7.00 1.96
N ALA A 33 11.44 5.96 2.03
CA ALA A 33 11.02 4.57 1.91
C ALA A 33 11.34 3.81 3.22
N PRO A 34 10.55 4.00 4.29
CA PRO A 34 10.83 3.38 5.57
C PRO A 34 10.62 1.87 5.53
N GLU A 35 11.40 1.16 6.34
CA GLU A 35 11.17 -0.25 6.62
C GLU A 35 9.94 -0.44 7.50
N ARG A 36 9.07 -1.35 7.12
CA ARG A 36 7.99 -1.81 7.98
C ARG A 36 8.55 -2.77 9.04
N PRO A 37 7.97 -2.82 10.25
CA PRO A 37 8.43 -3.77 11.26
C PRO A 37 8.30 -5.20 10.72
N ARG A 38 9.30 -6.02 11.00
CA ARG A 38 9.23 -7.45 10.68
C ARG A 38 8.29 -8.15 11.65
N HIS A 39 7.42 -8.99 11.12
CA HIS A 39 6.49 -9.82 11.91
C HIS A 39 5.69 -9.02 12.96
N PRO A 40 4.99 -7.93 12.55
CA PRO A 40 4.21 -7.14 13.50
C PRO A 40 3.03 -7.96 14.03
N ARG A 41 2.66 -7.76 15.28
CA ARG A 41 1.53 -8.46 15.90
C ARG A 41 0.18 -7.87 15.52
N SER A 42 0.16 -6.61 15.14
CA SER A 42 -1.06 -5.90 14.76
C SER A 42 -0.79 -4.73 13.82
N ARG A 43 -1.83 -4.21 13.19
CA ARG A 43 -1.76 -3.00 12.37
C ARG A 43 -1.39 -1.77 13.19
N ALA A 44 -1.85 -1.71 14.44
CA ALA A 44 -1.50 -0.63 15.36
C ALA A 44 0.01 -0.61 15.68
N GLU A 45 0.66 -1.77 15.79
CA GLU A 45 2.11 -1.86 15.97
C GLU A 45 2.86 -1.34 14.73
N GLU A 46 2.38 -1.64 13.52
CA GLU A 46 2.97 -1.09 12.30
C GLU A 46 2.84 0.44 12.23
N VAL A 47 1.66 0.97 12.55
CA VAL A 47 1.44 2.44 12.58
C VAL A 47 2.35 3.09 13.62
N ALA A 48 2.42 2.56 14.83
CA ALA A 48 3.26 3.09 15.89
C ALA A 48 4.76 3.10 15.53
N HIS A 49 5.21 2.13 14.73
CA HIS A 49 6.58 2.10 14.21
C HIS A 49 6.82 3.12 13.11
N LEU A 50 5.88 3.29 12.18
CA LEU A 50 6.07 4.08 10.96
C LEU A 50 5.77 5.57 11.15
N LEU A 51 4.79 5.90 11.98
CA LEU A 51 4.33 7.27 12.18
C LEU A 51 5.47 8.24 12.61
N PRO A 52 6.35 7.89 13.57
CA PRO A 52 7.46 8.76 13.95
C PRO A 52 8.53 8.97 12.87
N LEU A 53 8.49 8.17 11.79
CA LEU A 53 9.42 8.30 10.66
C LEU A 53 8.91 9.26 9.58
N LEU A 54 7.62 9.63 9.63
CA LEU A 54 7.07 10.59 8.69
C LEU A 54 7.54 12.01 9.06
N PRO A 55 7.74 12.88 8.06
CA PRO A 55 8.02 14.29 8.34
C PRO A 55 6.79 14.98 8.97
N ASP A 56 7.01 16.12 9.62
CA ASP A 56 5.93 16.90 10.24
C ASP A 56 4.97 17.49 9.19
N GLU A 57 5.46 17.71 7.96
CA GLU A 57 4.64 18.19 6.87
C GLU A 57 3.80 17.06 6.27
N SER A 58 2.63 17.45 5.75
CA SER A 58 1.73 16.53 5.05
C SER A 58 2.40 15.94 3.79
N VAL A 59 2.31 14.63 3.63
CA VAL A 59 2.98 13.87 2.56
C VAL A 59 2.01 13.24 1.57
N THR A 60 2.50 12.90 0.37
CA THR A 60 1.89 11.86 -0.45
C THR A 60 2.32 10.50 0.11
N LEU A 61 1.38 9.77 0.69
CA LEU A 61 1.64 8.46 1.27
C LEU A 61 1.33 7.36 0.25
N VAL A 62 2.33 6.54 -0.06
CA VAL A 62 2.19 5.44 -1.03
C VAL A 62 2.29 4.11 -0.32
N GLY A 63 1.25 3.29 -0.44
CA GLY A 63 1.24 1.89 -0.03
C GLY A 63 1.33 0.97 -1.24
N GLY A 64 2.17 -0.06 -1.18
CA GLY A 64 2.24 -1.11 -2.20
C GLY A 64 1.78 -2.46 -1.65
N SER A 65 0.90 -3.17 -2.35
CA SER A 65 0.38 -4.48 -1.94
C SER A 65 -0.20 -4.44 -0.51
N ASN A 66 0.24 -5.26 0.42
CA ASN A 66 -0.16 -5.17 1.83
C ASN A 66 0.25 -3.84 2.52
N GLY A 67 1.21 -3.10 1.96
CA GLY A 67 1.52 -1.73 2.40
C GLY A 67 0.36 -0.75 2.21
N CYS A 68 -0.60 -1.03 1.31
CA CYS A 68 -1.83 -0.25 1.17
C CYS A 68 -2.64 -0.21 2.47
N SER A 69 -2.71 -1.33 3.19
CA SER A 69 -3.46 -1.44 4.44
C SER A 69 -2.90 -0.53 5.53
N VAL A 70 -1.58 -0.51 5.72
CA VAL A 70 -0.97 0.36 6.74
C VAL A 70 -0.99 1.83 6.31
N ALA A 71 -0.80 2.12 5.01
CA ALA A 71 -0.90 3.48 4.50
C ALA A 71 -2.32 4.06 4.68
N ALA A 72 -3.34 3.26 4.36
CA ALA A 72 -4.74 3.66 4.57
C ALA A 72 -5.07 3.79 6.07
N ARG A 73 -4.54 2.92 6.95
CA ARG A 73 -4.72 3.06 8.39
C ARG A 73 -4.11 4.36 8.93
N ILE A 74 -2.89 4.72 8.49
CA ILE A 74 -2.28 6.01 8.83
C ILE A 74 -3.17 7.17 8.34
N ALA A 75 -3.68 7.10 7.10
CA ALA A 75 -4.52 8.16 6.54
C ALA A 75 -5.86 8.33 7.30
N VAL A 76 -6.40 7.25 7.87
CA VAL A 76 -7.63 7.29 8.68
C VAL A 76 -7.33 7.85 10.07
N ASP A 77 -6.27 7.40 10.73
CA ASP A 77 -5.94 7.79 12.12
C ASP A 77 -5.26 9.17 12.21
N HIS A 78 -4.51 9.56 11.16
CA HIS A 78 -3.68 10.76 11.11
C HIS A 78 -3.88 11.53 9.79
N PRO A 79 -5.11 11.97 9.48
CA PRO A 79 -5.43 12.61 8.20
C PRO A 79 -4.64 13.91 7.99
N GLU A 80 -4.20 14.59 9.04
CA GLU A 80 -3.38 15.80 8.99
C GLU A 80 -1.98 15.55 8.40
N GLN A 81 -1.47 14.33 8.51
CA GLN A 81 -0.15 13.93 7.98
C GLN A 81 -0.20 13.49 6.51
N VAL A 82 -1.39 13.26 5.96
CA VAL A 82 -1.55 12.68 4.61
C VAL A 82 -2.29 13.64 3.70
N GLY A 83 -1.56 14.32 2.82
CA GLY A 83 -2.16 15.21 1.81
C GLY A 83 -2.72 14.46 0.60
N ARG A 84 -2.19 13.27 0.30
CA ARG A 84 -2.66 12.38 -0.76
C ARG A 84 -2.32 10.93 -0.41
N LEU A 85 -3.22 10.00 -0.71
CA LEU A 85 -2.99 8.56 -0.56
C LEU A 85 -2.93 7.88 -1.92
N VAL A 86 -1.92 7.05 -2.13
CA VAL A 86 -1.82 6.18 -3.32
C VAL A 86 -1.80 4.73 -2.87
N LEU A 87 -2.81 3.98 -3.30
CA LEU A 87 -2.96 2.55 -3.05
C LEU A 87 -2.48 1.79 -4.29
N ALA A 88 -1.21 1.43 -4.32
CA ALA A 88 -0.58 0.76 -5.45
C ALA A 88 -0.66 -0.76 -5.29
N TRP A 89 -1.23 -1.44 -6.27
CA TRP A 89 -1.38 -2.91 -6.28
C TRP A 89 -2.05 -3.43 -4.98
N PRO A 90 -3.25 -2.95 -4.62
CA PRO A 90 -3.84 -3.30 -3.34
C PRO A 90 -4.01 -4.81 -3.20
N ALA A 91 -3.51 -5.35 -2.08
CA ALA A 91 -3.60 -6.78 -1.81
C ALA A 91 -5.04 -7.18 -1.46
N THR A 92 -5.49 -8.31 -2.00
CA THR A 92 -6.80 -8.90 -1.69
C THR A 92 -6.88 -9.24 -0.20
N ALA A 93 -7.92 -8.75 0.47
CA ALA A 93 -8.27 -9.13 1.84
C ALA A 93 -9.50 -10.06 1.85
N GLY A 94 -9.74 -10.75 2.98
CA GLY A 94 -10.90 -11.62 3.15
C GLY A 94 -10.92 -12.88 2.27
N ASP A 95 -9.78 -13.27 1.69
CA ASP A 95 -9.63 -14.54 0.98
C ASP A 95 -9.20 -15.63 1.96
N SER A 96 -10.13 -16.54 2.28
CA SER A 96 -9.92 -17.58 3.30
C SER A 96 -8.74 -18.52 3.00
N GLU A 97 -8.44 -18.77 1.72
CA GLU A 97 -7.30 -19.59 1.34
C GLU A 97 -5.97 -18.86 1.59
N LEU A 98 -5.88 -17.60 1.17
CA LEU A 98 -4.70 -16.77 1.41
C LEU A 98 -4.49 -16.49 2.91
N ASP A 99 -5.56 -16.27 3.64
CA ASP A 99 -5.49 -16.05 5.09
C ASP A 99 -5.04 -17.33 5.82
N THR A 100 -5.54 -18.50 5.40
CA THR A 100 -5.08 -19.79 5.93
C THR A 100 -3.57 -20.00 5.69
N LEU A 101 -3.07 -19.69 4.50
CA LEU A 101 -1.64 -19.78 4.19
C LEU A 101 -0.82 -18.80 5.02
N SER A 102 -1.33 -17.58 5.25
CA SER A 102 -0.67 -16.56 6.07
C SER A 102 -0.58 -16.99 7.53
N VAL A 103 -1.67 -17.53 8.09
CA VAL A 103 -1.69 -18.08 9.47
C VAL A 103 -0.73 -19.26 9.59
N ALA A 104 -0.71 -20.18 8.61
CA ALA A 104 0.23 -21.30 8.60
C ALA A 104 1.70 -20.84 8.54
N ALA A 105 1.97 -19.68 7.94
CA ALA A 105 3.29 -19.06 7.94
C ALA A 105 3.61 -18.30 9.26
N GLY A 106 2.65 -18.19 10.18
CA GLY A 106 2.81 -17.56 11.48
C GLY A 106 2.21 -16.16 11.62
N ALA A 107 1.52 -15.65 10.60
CA ALA A 107 0.86 -14.35 10.70
C ALA A 107 -0.27 -14.38 11.75
N PRO A 108 -0.30 -13.42 12.70
CA PRO A 108 -1.38 -13.36 13.66
C PRO A 108 -2.72 -12.99 12.98
N PRO A 109 -3.84 -13.58 13.42
CA PRO A 109 -5.17 -13.31 12.84
C PRO A 109 -5.54 -11.82 12.82
N GLU A 110 -5.06 -11.05 13.79
CA GLU A 110 -5.30 -9.60 13.91
C GLU A 110 -4.76 -8.81 12.71
N LEU A 111 -3.70 -9.29 12.04
CA LEU A 111 -3.19 -8.68 10.81
C LEU A 111 -4.05 -8.99 9.58
N LEU A 112 -4.85 -10.04 9.64
CA LEU A 112 -5.70 -10.49 8.53
C LEU A 112 -7.10 -9.90 8.61
N ALA A 113 -7.52 -9.45 9.80
CA ALA A 113 -8.81 -8.81 10.02
C ALA A 113 -8.99 -7.57 9.14
N GLY A 114 -10.24 -7.27 8.78
CA GLY A 114 -10.62 -6.13 7.93
C GLY A 114 -11.55 -6.57 6.81
N GLU A 115 -11.96 -5.61 5.99
CA GLU A 115 -12.87 -5.84 4.86
C GLU A 115 -12.12 -5.73 3.53
N THR A 116 -12.27 -4.64 2.78
CA THR A 116 -11.56 -4.45 1.49
C THR A 116 -10.04 -4.34 1.67
N LEU A 117 -9.58 -3.69 2.74
CA LEU A 117 -8.18 -3.67 3.16
C LEU A 117 -8.04 -4.24 4.57
N ARG A 118 -6.96 -4.97 4.81
CA ARG A 118 -6.67 -5.53 6.14
C ARG A 118 -6.47 -4.42 7.18
N GLY A 119 -7.09 -4.56 8.34
CA GLY A 119 -7.00 -3.60 9.44
C GLY A 119 -7.95 -2.41 9.33
N LEU A 120 -8.86 -2.42 8.35
CA LEU A 120 -9.87 -1.36 8.15
C LEU A 120 -11.23 -1.97 7.82
N SER A 121 -12.29 -1.27 8.25
CA SER A 121 -13.63 -1.47 7.72
C SER A 121 -13.85 -0.61 6.47
N ASP A 122 -14.79 -1.01 5.64
CA ASP A 122 -15.19 -0.24 4.45
C ASP A 122 -15.81 1.11 4.84
N ALA A 123 -16.45 1.20 6.02
CA ALA A 123 -16.98 2.45 6.55
C ALA A 123 -15.86 3.46 6.90
N GLU A 124 -14.74 3.01 7.46
CA GLU A 124 -13.57 3.85 7.72
C GLU A 124 -12.95 4.36 6.42
N LEU A 125 -12.83 3.49 5.41
CA LEU A 125 -12.34 3.86 4.08
C LEU A 125 -13.26 4.89 3.43
N ALA A 126 -14.57 4.68 3.43
CA ALA A 126 -15.57 5.63 2.91
C ALA A 126 -15.58 6.98 3.66
N GLY A 127 -15.04 7.01 4.88
CA GLY A 127 -14.85 8.20 5.69
C GLY A 127 -13.70 9.11 5.26
N LEU A 128 -12.75 8.64 4.47
CA LEU A 128 -11.60 9.42 4.03
C LEU A 128 -12.01 10.64 3.19
N ARG A 129 -11.37 11.79 3.44
CA ARG A 129 -11.67 13.08 2.80
C ARG A 129 -10.43 13.73 2.19
N LEU A 130 -9.54 12.93 1.65
CA LEU A 130 -8.31 13.35 0.99
C LEU A 130 -8.25 12.77 -0.44
N PRO A 131 -7.43 13.34 -1.34
CA PRO A 131 -7.24 12.76 -2.67
C PRO A 131 -6.68 11.35 -2.59
N VAL A 132 -7.35 10.40 -3.26
CA VAL A 132 -6.89 9.01 -3.34
C VAL A 132 -6.70 8.59 -4.80
N ALA A 133 -5.63 7.86 -5.07
CA ALA A 133 -5.42 7.18 -6.33
C ALA A 133 -5.20 5.69 -6.09
N VAL A 134 -5.72 4.86 -7.00
CA VAL A 134 -5.58 3.40 -6.95
C VAL A 134 -4.83 2.95 -8.21
N LEU A 135 -3.69 2.30 -8.04
CA LEU A 135 -2.88 1.74 -9.12
C LEU A 135 -3.09 0.22 -9.18
N PRO A 136 -3.81 -0.28 -10.20
CA PRO A 136 -4.07 -1.72 -10.34
C PRO A 136 -2.82 -2.52 -10.74
N SER A 137 -2.78 -3.80 -10.34
CA SER A 137 -1.93 -4.84 -10.93
C SER A 137 -2.69 -5.59 -12.02
N PRO A 138 -2.01 -6.23 -12.98
CA PRO A 138 -2.60 -7.36 -13.70
C PRO A 138 -3.17 -8.37 -12.71
N GLU A 139 -4.41 -8.83 -12.98
CA GLU A 139 -5.15 -9.66 -12.04
C GLU A 139 -4.41 -10.96 -11.71
N ASN A 140 -4.34 -11.27 -10.42
CA ASN A 140 -3.84 -12.52 -9.90
C ASN A 140 -4.50 -12.79 -8.54
N ARG A 141 -4.21 -13.95 -7.91
CA ARG A 141 -4.85 -14.33 -6.64
C ARG A 141 -4.60 -13.35 -5.49
N TYR A 142 -3.50 -12.59 -5.51
CA TYR A 142 -3.13 -11.64 -4.45
C TYR A 142 -3.66 -10.23 -4.71
N HIS A 143 -3.94 -9.89 -5.98
CA HIS A 143 -4.38 -8.57 -6.43
C HIS A 143 -5.55 -8.73 -7.39
N ARG A 144 -6.76 -8.84 -6.82
CA ARG A 144 -7.98 -9.03 -7.59
C ARG A 144 -8.54 -7.70 -8.07
N ARG A 145 -9.07 -7.69 -9.28
CA ARG A 145 -9.76 -6.52 -9.84
C ARG A 145 -10.91 -6.07 -8.92
N SER A 146 -11.64 -7.00 -8.32
CA SER A 146 -12.74 -6.70 -7.40
C SER A 146 -12.31 -5.85 -6.20
N THR A 147 -11.09 -6.01 -5.68
CA THR A 147 -10.55 -5.16 -4.61
C THR A 147 -10.40 -3.71 -5.10
N VAL A 148 -9.90 -3.51 -6.31
CA VAL A 148 -9.77 -2.17 -6.93
C VAL A 148 -11.14 -1.53 -7.15
N ASP A 149 -12.10 -2.29 -7.71
CA ASP A 149 -13.46 -1.80 -7.97
C ASP A 149 -14.16 -1.38 -6.67
N THR A 150 -14.00 -2.16 -5.60
CA THR A 150 -14.56 -1.82 -4.29
C THR A 150 -13.92 -0.55 -3.73
N LEU A 151 -12.59 -0.42 -3.80
CA LEU A 151 -11.89 0.80 -3.36
C LEU A 151 -12.37 2.05 -4.11
N LEU A 152 -12.51 1.96 -5.43
CA LEU A 152 -13.01 3.06 -6.26
C LEU A 152 -14.47 3.43 -5.93
N ALA A 153 -15.27 2.45 -5.54
CA ALA A 153 -16.67 2.69 -5.13
C ALA A 153 -16.77 3.33 -3.73
N LEU A 154 -15.91 2.92 -2.80
CA LEU A 154 -15.91 3.40 -1.41
C LEU A 154 -15.28 4.81 -1.27
N LEU A 155 -14.19 5.06 -1.98
CA LEU A 155 -13.37 6.25 -1.82
C LEU A 155 -13.86 7.37 -2.74
N ALA A 156 -14.58 8.33 -2.18
CA ALA A 156 -15.19 9.41 -2.95
C ALA A 156 -14.15 10.21 -3.75
N GLY A 157 -14.29 10.22 -5.08
CA GLY A 157 -13.38 10.92 -5.98
C GLY A 157 -12.03 10.23 -6.20
N ALA A 158 -11.89 8.96 -5.80
CA ALA A 158 -10.68 8.19 -6.11
C ALA A 158 -10.47 8.05 -7.62
N VAL A 159 -9.22 8.13 -8.04
CA VAL A 159 -8.81 8.03 -9.44
C VAL A 159 -8.09 6.71 -9.68
N GLU A 160 -8.50 5.97 -10.70
CA GLU A 160 -7.77 4.81 -11.16
C GLU A 160 -6.58 5.23 -12.03
N LEU A 161 -5.39 4.73 -11.68
CA LEU A 161 -4.16 4.94 -12.44
C LEU A 161 -3.96 3.83 -13.48
N PRO A 162 -3.16 4.08 -14.55
CA PRO A 162 -2.84 3.05 -15.53
C PRO A 162 -2.22 1.81 -14.86
N PRO A 163 -2.71 0.59 -15.16
CA PRO A 163 -2.22 -0.63 -14.51
C PRO A 163 -0.76 -0.93 -14.84
N SER A 164 -0.06 -1.54 -13.89
CA SER A 164 1.30 -2.04 -14.09
C SER A 164 1.55 -3.28 -13.25
N PRO A 165 2.53 -4.13 -13.61
CA PRO A 165 3.04 -5.16 -12.70
C PRO A 165 3.50 -4.52 -11.38
N GLU A 166 3.53 -5.30 -10.31
CA GLU A 166 4.05 -4.85 -9.02
C GLU A 166 5.57 -5.13 -8.89
N PRO A 167 6.33 -4.31 -8.16
CA PRO A 167 7.66 -4.72 -7.70
C PRO A 167 7.52 -5.88 -6.68
N PRO A 168 8.46 -6.78 -6.53
CA PRO A 168 9.72 -6.94 -7.25
C PRO A 168 9.66 -7.92 -8.45
N ARG A 169 8.55 -7.99 -9.17
CA ARG A 169 8.43 -8.90 -10.31
C ARG A 169 9.44 -8.54 -11.41
N PRO A 170 10.03 -9.55 -12.08
CA PRO A 170 11.05 -9.31 -13.12
C PRO A 170 10.57 -8.41 -14.26
N GLU A 171 9.27 -8.49 -14.61
CA GLU A 171 8.64 -7.70 -15.65
C GLU A 171 8.41 -6.23 -15.28
N PHE A 172 8.64 -5.84 -14.02
CA PHE A 172 8.35 -4.48 -13.54
C PHE A 172 9.32 -3.42 -14.06
N ALA A 173 10.59 -3.74 -14.24
CA ALA A 173 11.65 -2.73 -14.52
C ALA A 173 11.30 -1.71 -15.62
N PRO A 174 10.66 -2.07 -16.75
CA PRO A 174 10.26 -1.11 -17.77
C PRO A 174 9.20 -0.11 -17.30
N TYR A 175 8.48 -0.39 -16.24
CA TYR A 175 7.38 0.43 -15.73
C TYR A 175 7.81 1.46 -14.67
N ALA A 176 9.02 1.37 -14.12
CA ALA A 176 9.46 2.22 -13.00
C ALA A 176 9.25 3.72 -13.27
N ALA A 177 9.58 4.20 -14.48
CA ALA A 177 9.42 5.61 -14.84
C ALA A 177 7.95 6.04 -14.99
N SER A 178 7.09 5.21 -15.59
CA SER A 178 5.65 5.49 -15.73
C SER A 178 4.93 5.40 -14.39
N VAL A 179 5.27 4.40 -13.58
CA VAL A 179 4.75 4.27 -12.21
C VAL A 179 5.14 5.49 -11.39
N ALA A 180 6.40 5.91 -11.39
CA ALA A 180 6.83 7.10 -10.68
C ALA A 180 6.06 8.37 -11.12
N ALA A 181 5.76 8.52 -12.41
CA ALA A 181 4.92 9.60 -12.90
C ALA A 181 3.50 9.52 -12.33
N SER A 182 2.88 8.33 -12.35
CA SER A 182 1.54 8.10 -11.81
C SER A 182 1.45 8.32 -10.29
N LEU A 183 2.51 7.97 -9.54
CA LEU A 183 2.56 8.20 -8.10
C LEU A 183 2.59 9.68 -7.72
N LEU A 184 3.13 10.53 -8.59
CA LEU A 184 3.25 11.98 -8.35
C LEU A 184 1.99 12.77 -8.78
N GLY A 185 1.18 12.23 -9.67
CA GLY A 185 -0.05 12.83 -10.17
C GLY A 185 0.18 13.61 -11.43
#